data_46f76a50a14939d0832799592393fe1d
#
_entry.id   46f76a50a14939d0832799592393fe1d
#
_cell.length_a   1.000
_cell.length_b   1.000
_cell.length_c   1.000
_cell.angle_alpha   90.00
_cell.angle_beta   90.00
_cell.angle_gamma   90.00
#
_symmetry.space_group_name_H-M   'P 1'
#
loop_
_entity.id
_entity.type
_entity.pdbx_description
1 polymer ?
#
loop_
_entity_poly.entity_id
_entity_poly.type
_entity_poly.pdbx_seq_one_letter_code
_entity_poly.pdbx_strand_id
1 'polypeptide(L)'
;KMCIRDSFYLMEISNKLDANLRHFHQLLRVNENFDVVYRVIQIGGRDACVYFVDGFAKDDTLLRILQGFTSLKPDAVPQTAHEFSKLFIPYGEVDLLTDDAEIAVQVLSGVPCLFVDGYSKCFAIDCRTYPARGVAEPDKDKVLRGSRDGFVETLVFNTALIRRRIRDPQMTIEVMQAGSKSHTDIALCYMEGRVDQDLLSTIKKRIERLHVDALTMNQESLAECIYPHKWFNPFPKFRFSERPDTAAASILEGNLVILVDNSPAAMILPSSIFDIVEEADDYYFPPLTGTYLRVSRMVISFLTLFLTPVWLLFMQNPDWIPSWLEFIRLSDEIHVALIFQLLILEFAIDGLRLAAVNTPSMLTTPLSVIAGIVLGEYSVKSGWFNSETMLYMAFVTVANYSQASYELGYALKFMRVFLLIITAFFNLWGFVLGTVLCFLALVFNKTIAGKSYIYPLIPFSFSELKKRLIRTRLPHADGQGEEDR
;
A
#
# COMPACT_ATOMS: atom_id res chain seq x y z
N LYS A 1 -11.04 -13.74 -31.09
CA LYS A 1 -10.35 -12.64 -31.77
C LYS A 1 -11.42 -11.75 -32.38
N MET A 2 -11.89 -10.80 -31.60
CA MET A 2 -12.73 -9.73 -32.13
C MET A 2 -12.21 -8.47 -31.43
N CYS A 3 -11.35 -7.73 -32.14
CA CYS A 3 -10.99 -6.38 -31.77
C CYS A 3 -12.22 -5.52 -31.98
N ILE A 4 -12.91 -5.20 -30.91
CA ILE A 4 -13.86 -4.08 -30.92
C ILE A 4 -13.03 -2.84 -30.65
N ARG A 5 -12.36 -2.35 -31.68
CA ARG A 5 -12.07 -0.93 -31.83
C ARG A 5 -13.34 -0.32 -32.37
N ASP A 6 -14.30 -0.08 -31.52
CA ASP A 6 -15.35 0.85 -31.85
C ASP A 6 -14.72 2.25 -31.84
N SER A 7 -14.56 2.76 -33.03
CA SER A 7 -14.19 4.12 -33.33
C SER A 7 -15.28 5.04 -32.76
N PHE A 8 -15.13 5.44 -31.49
CA PHE A 8 -15.73 6.71 -31.08
C PHE A 8 -15.03 7.80 -31.89
N TYR A 9 -15.75 8.40 -32.82
CA TYR A 9 -15.30 9.59 -33.52
C TYR A 9 -15.04 10.64 -32.44
N LEU A 10 -13.79 11.03 -32.26
CA LEU A 10 -13.39 12.19 -31.46
C LEU A 10 -14.17 13.39 -32.02
N MET A 11 -15.13 13.88 -31.27
CA MET A 11 -15.95 15.02 -31.67
C MET A 11 -15.48 16.24 -30.91
N GLU A 12 -14.93 17.21 -31.61
CA GLU A 12 -14.67 18.52 -31.01
C GLU A 12 -15.98 19.13 -30.52
N ILE A 13 -15.94 19.80 -29.35
CA ILE A 13 -17.11 20.42 -28.75
C ILE A 13 -17.69 21.49 -29.71
N SER A 14 -18.98 21.35 -29.99
CA SER A 14 -19.72 22.30 -30.75
C SER A 14 -20.00 23.59 -29.97
N ASN A 15 -20.07 24.70 -30.66
CA ASN A 15 -20.56 25.97 -30.08
C ASN A 15 -22.08 25.98 -29.82
N LYS A 16 -22.83 24.96 -30.29
CA LYS A 16 -24.27 24.81 -30.06
C LYS A 16 -24.51 23.80 -28.95
N LEU A 17 -25.19 24.22 -27.89
CA LEU A 17 -25.50 23.42 -26.72
C LEU A 17 -26.27 22.14 -27.09
N ASP A 18 -27.27 22.21 -27.96
CA ASP A 18 -28.10 21.06 -28.34
C ASP A 18 -27.31 19.94 -29.01
N ALA A 19 -26.25 20.29 -29.73
CA ALA A 19 -25.37 19.28 -30.32
C ALA A 19 -24.55 18.54 -29.23
N ASN A 20 -23.98 19.28 -28.28
CA ASN A 20 -23.25 18.74 -27.14
C ASN A 20 -24.16 17.91 -26.23
N LEU A 21 -25.39 18.36 -25.93
CA LEU A 21 -26.34 17.61 -25.13
C LEU A 21 -26.62 16.22 -25.72
N ARG A 22 -26.94 16.17 -27.04
CA ARG A 22 -27.23 14.90 -27.73
C ARG A 22 -26.02 13.95 -27.65
N HIS A 23 -24.81 14.47 -27.87
CA HIS A 23 -23.59 13.68 -27.83
C HIS A 23 -23.30 13.17 -26.42
N PHE A 24 -23.24 14.06 -25.41
CA PHE A 24 -22.90 13.68 -24.04
C PHE A 24 -23.99 12.87 -23.33
N HIS A 25 -25.27 13.04 -23.66
CA HIS A 25 -26.32 12.15 -23.15
C HIS A 25 -26.10 10.70 -23.61
N GLN A 26 -25.66 10.51 -24.84
CA GLN A 26 -25.35 9.20 -25.38
C GLN A 26 -24.02 8.66 -24.82
N LEU A 27 -22.97 9.48 -24.79
CA LEU A 27 -21.64 9.11 -24.32
C LEU A 27 -21.66 8.72 -22.84
N LEU A 28 -22.30 9.52 -21.99
CA LEU A 28 -22.41 9.30 -20.54
C LEU A 28 -23.56 8.36 -20.16
N ARG A 29 -24.39 7.93 -21.14
CA ARG A 29 -25.56 7.07 -20.92
C ARG A 29 -26.47 7.61 -19.81
N VAL A 30 -26.75 8.91 -19.85
CA VAL A 30 -27.44 9.64 -18.78
C VAL A 30 -28.79 9.01 -18.41
N ASN A 31 -29.53 8.42 -19.37
CA ASN A 31 -30.83 7.79 -19.13
C ASN A 31 -30.72 6.39 -18.46
N GLU A 32 -29.53 5.80 -18.45
CA GLU A 32 -29.26 4.47 -17.91
C GLU A 32 -28.53 4.53 -16.57
N ASN A 33 -27.78 5.60 -16.34
CA ASN A 33 -26.99 5.84 -15.13
C ASN A 33 -27.74 6.82 -14.22
N PHE A 34 -28.26 6.35 -13.09
CA PHE A 34 -29.02 7.19 -12.15
C PHE A 34 -28.16 8.23 -11.44
N ASP A 35 -26.85 7.96 -11.33
CA ASP A 35 -25.86 8.77 -10.64
C ASP A 35 -25.29 9.90 -11.50
N VAL A 36 -25.43 9.82 -12.83
CA VAL A 36 -25.01 10.88 -13.74
C VAL A 36 -26.15 11.87 -13.92
N VAL A 37 -26.04 13.00 -13.26
CA VAL A 37 -27.06 14.04 -13.24
C VAL A 37 -26.68 15.15 -14.23
N TYR A 38 -27.66 15.65 -14.95
CA TYR A 38 -27.53 16.86 -15.75
C TYR A 38 -28.60 17.90 -15.40
N ARG A 39 -28.25 19.16 -15.50
CA ARG A 39 -29.19 20.23 -15.27
C ARG A 39 -29.03 21.35 -16.30
N VAL A 40 -30.09 21.63 -17.02
CA VAL A 40 -30.14 22.78 -17.93
C VAL A 40 -30.52 24.05 -17.14
N ILE A 41 -29.77 25.13 -17.35
CA ILE A 41 -29.94 26.43 -16.71
C ILE A 41 -29.78 27.54 -17.75
N GLN A 42 -30.17 28.75 -17.40
CA GLN A 42 -29.88 29.94 -18.21
C GLN A 42 -28.83 30.82 -17.54
N ILE A 43 -27.86 31.24 -18.32
CA ILE A 43 -26.73 32.08 -17.89
C ILE A 43 -26.74 33.34 -18.80
N GLY A 44 -27.21 34.46 -18.26
CA GLY A 44 -27.25 35.70 -19.02
C GLY A 44 -27.98 35.59 -20.37
N GLY A 45 -29.11 34.87 -20.39
CA GLY A 45 -29.91 34.66 -21.61
C GLY A 45 -29.37 33.60 -22.58
N ARG A 46 -28.26 32.93 -22.28
CA ARG A 46 -27.76 31.76 -23.01
C ARG A 46 -28.16 30.50 -22.28
N ASP A 47 -28.54 29.48 -23.04
CA ASP A 47 -28.77 28.15 -22.44
C ASP A 47 -27.45 27.52 -22.06
N ALA A 48 -27.43 26.82 -20.93
CA ALA A 48 -26.25 26.11 -20.42
C ALA A 48 -26.68 24.81 -19.77
N CYS A 49 -25.75 23.84 -19.72
CA CYS A 49 -25.97 22.54 -19.06
C CYS A 49 -24.77 22.18 -18.22
N VAL A 50 -25.00 21.74 -16.99
CA VAL A 50 -24.00 21.17 -16.15
C VAL A 50 -24.25 19.66 -16.01
N TYR A 51 -23.19 18.86 -16.20
CA TYR A 51 -23.15 17.42 -15.87
C TYR A 51 -22.31 17.21 -14.61
N PHE A 52 -22.77 16.36 -13.73
CA PHE A 52 -22.04 15.97 -12.52
C PHE A 52 -22.50 14.59 -12.03
N VAL A 53 -21.70 13.95 -11.19
CA VAL A 53 -22.08 12.70 -10.51
C VAL A 53 -22.64 13.01 -9.14
N ASP A 54 -23.81 12.43 -8.83
CA ASP A 54 -24.48 12.62 -7.55
C ASP A 54 -23.61 12.10 -6.39
N GLY A 55 -23.50 12.89 -5.33
CA GLY A 55 -22.66 12.57 -4.16
C GLY A 55 -21.16 12.84 -4.33
N PHE A 56 -20.67 13.26 -5.51
CA PHE A 56 -19.25 13.56 -5.75
C PHE A 56 -18.91 15.05 -5.79
N ALA A 57 -19.89 15.93 -5.78
CA ALA A 57 -19.68 17.36 -5.73
C ALA A 57 -20.04 17.93 -4.35
N LYS A 58 -19.37 19.02 -3.94
CA LYS A 58 -19.78 19.81 -2.77
C LYS A 58 -21.05 20.60 -3.11
N ASP A 59 -22.19 20.18 -2.60
CA ASP A 59 -23.50 20.77 -2.88
C ASP A 59 -23.52 22.27 -2.65
N ASP A 60 -23.02 22.74 -1.51
CA ASP A 60 -22.96 24.17 -1.17
C ASP A 60 -22.12 24.97 -2.15
N THR A 61 -21.00 24.41 -2.62
CA THR A 61 -20.09 25.07 -3.56
C THR A 61 -20.72 25.14 -4.95
N LEU A 62 -21.24 24.02 -5.42
CA LEU A 62 -21.93 23.95 -6.73
C LEU A 62 -23.15 24.86 -6.73
N LEU A 63 -23.96 24.86 -5.68
CA LEU A 63 -25.12 25.72 -5.53
C LEU A 63 -24.73 27.21 -5.62
N ARG A 64 -23.68 27.66 -4.92
CA ARG A 64 -23.22 29.06 -4.97
C ARG A 64 -22.74 29.46 -6.36
N ILE A 65 -22.01 28.57 -7.06
CA ILE A 65 -21.57 28.81 -8.43
C ILE A 65 -22.79 28.99 -9.36
N LEU A 66 -23.76 28.06 -9.29
CA LEU A 66 -24.97 28.13 -10.10
C LEU A 66 -25.84 29.36 -9.77
N GLN A 67 -25.93 29.76 -8.50
CA GLN A 67 -26.61 31.00 -8.10
C GLN A 67 -25.92 32.25 -8.70
N GLY A 68 -24.58 32.26 -8.73
CA GLY A 68 -23.83 33.33 -9.41
C GLY A 68 -24.19 33.42 -10.89
N PHE A 69 -24.29 32.29 -11.57
CA PHE A 69 -24.64 32.27 -13.00
C PHE A 69 -26.07 32.76 -13.30
N THR A 70 -27.05 32.37 -12.49
CA THR A 70 -28.45 32.77 -12.70
C THR A 70 -28.71 34.28 -12.47
N SER A 71 -27.79 34.94 -11.76
CA SER A 71 -27.89 36.40 -11.51
C SER A 71 -27.26 37.25 -12.62
N LEU A 72 -26.62 36.66 -13.64
CA LEU A 72 -25.95 37.37 -14.72
C LEU A 72 -26.93 37.97 -15.72
N LYS A 73 -26.68 39.25 -16.08
CA LYS A 73 -27.41 39.92 -17.14
C LYS A 73 -26.84 39.54 -18.52
N PRO A 74 -27.68 39.55 -19.60
CA PRO A 74 -27.23 39.22 -20.95
C PRO A 74 -26.02 40.02 -21.43
N ASP A 75 -25.99 41.29 -21.14
CA ASP A 75 -24.93 42.22 -21.56
C ASP A 75 -23.59 41.99 -20.83
N ALA A 76 -23.62 41.26 -19.72
CA ALA A 76 -22.41 40.94 -18.91
C ALA A 76 -21.70 39.70 -19.36
N VAL A 77 -22.26 38.84 -20.23
CA VAL A 77 -21.67 37.58 -20.64
C VAL A 77 -20.58 37.81 -21.69
N PRO A 78 -19.31 37.45 -21.42
CA PRO A 78 -18.20 37.64 -22.34
C PRO A 78 -18.37 36.84 -23.63
N GLN A 79 -17.65 37.28 -24.68
CA GLN A 79 -17.66 36.56 -25.96
C GLN A 79 -16.76 35.30 -25.94
N THR A 80 -15.75 35.27 -25.08
CA THR A 80 -14.81 34.16 -25.01
C THR A 80 -14.99 33.32 -23.75
N ALA A 81 -14.83 32.00 -23.88
CA ALA A 81 -14.85 31.04 -22.73
C ALA A 81 -13.80 31.39 -21.67
N HIS A 82 -12.63 31.85 -22.09
CA HIS A 82 -11.55 32.19 -21.17
C HIS A 82 -11.87 33.41 -20.27
N GLU A 83 -12.47 34.45 -20.83
CA GLU A 83 -12.93 35.60 -20.04
C GLU A 83 -14.07 35.21 -19.11
N PHE A 84 -15.01 34.39 -19.60
CA PHE A 84 -16.09 33.84 -18.76
C PHE A 84 -15.57 33.08 -17.56
N SER A 85 -14.62 32.15 -17.75
CA SER A 85 -13.97 31.43 -16.67
C SER A 85 -13.36 32.38 -15.64
N LYS A 86 -12.60 33.38 -16.08
CA LYS A 86 -11.92 34.33 -15.18
C LYS A 86 -12.83 35.24 -14.40
N LEU A 87 -13.93 35.68 -15.01
CA LEU A 87 -14.79 36.71 -14.42
C LEU A 87 -15.94 36.12 -13.59
N PHE A 88 -16.45 34.94 -13.97
CA PHE A 88 -17.70 34.44 -13.44
C PHE A 88 -17.63 33.06 -12.77
N ILE A 89 -16.50 32.40 -12.85
CA ILE A 89 -16.27 31.14 -12.09
C ILE A 89 -15.25 31.41 -10.98
N PRO A 90 -15.68 31.88 -9.79
CA PRO A 90 -14.79 32.26 -8.70
C PRO A 90 -14.33 31.02 -7.92
N TYR A 91 -13.82 29.99 -8.61
CA TYR A 91 -13.30 28.78 -8.01
C TYR A 91 -11.83 28.57 -8.41
N GLY A 92 -11.05 27.94 -7.51
CA GLY A 92 -9.59 27.89 -7.68
C GLY A 92 -9.10 26.95 -8.77
N GLU A 93 -9.86 25.90 -9.08
CA GLU A 93 -9.50 24.89 -10.07
C GLU A 93 -10.56 24.79 -11.15
N VAL A 94 -10.27 25.38 -12.32
CA VAL A 94 -11.16 25.38 -13.48
C VAL A 94 -10.37 25.17 -14.75
N ASP A 95 -10.66 24.09 -15.46
CA ASP A 95 -10.05 23.77 -16.74
C ASP A 95 -11.01 24.01 -17.91
N LEU A 96 -10.45 24.36 -19.05
CA LEU A 96 -11.19 24.58 -20.31
C LEU A 96 -10.88 23.44 -21.27
N LEU A 97 -11.81 22.50 -21.39
CA LEU A 97 -11.64 21.26 -22.14
C LEU A 97 -12.34 21.33 -23.50
N THR A 98 -11.78 20.59 -24.47
CA THR A 98 -12.30 20.49 -25.84
C THR A 98 -12.47 19.05 -26.32
N ASP A 99 -11.84 18.09 -25.66
CA ASP A 99 -11.90 16.68 -26.00
C ASP A 99 -13.06 15.98 -25.26
N ASP A 100 -13.90 15.30 -25.99
CA ASP A 100 -15.10 14.63 -25.46
C ASP A 100 -14.76 13.45 -24.52
N ALA A 101 -13.70 12.70 -24.81
CA ALA A 101 -13.26 11.60 -23.98
C ALA A 101 -12.70 12.11 -22.64
N GLU A 102 -11.93 13.19 -22.67
CA GLU A 102 -11.41 13.83 -21.46
C GLU A 102 -12.54 14.38 -20.58
N ILE A 103 -13.52 15.04 -21.18
CA ILE A 103 -14.69 15.56 -20.45
C ILE A 103 -15.51 14.44 -19.83
N ALA A 104 -15.74 13.34 -20.54
CA ALA A 104 -16.45 12.19 -20.00
C ALA A 104 -15.74 11.62 -18.77
N VAL A 105 -14.41 11.47 -18.83
CA VAL A 105 -13.60 11.04 -17.67
C VAL A 105 -13.72 12.02 -16.51
N GLN A 106 -13.66 13.33 -16.76
CA GLN A 106 -13.81 14.34 -15.71
C GLN A 106 -15.19 14.28 -15.04
N VAL A 107 -16.27 14.20 -15.81
CA VAL A 107 -17.63 14.04 -15.25
C VAL A 107 -17.71 12.80 -14.38
N LEU A 108 -17.27 11.64 -14.91
CA LEU A 108 -17.33 10.36 -14.18
C LEU A 108 -16.38 10.32 -12.97
N SER A 109 -15.33 11.14 -12.99
CA SER A 109 -14.46 11.37 -11.82
C SER A 109 -15.03 12.35 -10.80
N GLY A 110 -16.26 12.86 -11.02
CA GLY A 110 -16.96 13.75 -10.10
C GLY A 110 -16.69 15.24 -10.27
N VAL A 111 -16.03 15.65 -11.35
CA VAL A 111 -15.83 17.07 -11.69
C VAL A 111 -17.08 17.58 -12.42
N PRO A 112 -17.82 18.58 -11.88
CA PRO A 112 -18.89 19.21 -12.61
C PRO A 112 -18.40 19.86 -13.89
N CYS A 113 -18.99 19.49 -15.01
CA CYS A 113 -18.67 19.98 -16.35
C CYS A 113 -19.80 20.83 -16.90
N LEU A 114 -19.52 22.12 -17.14
CA LEU A 114 -20.49 23.10 -17.61
C LEU A 114 -20.29 23.41 -19.10
N PHE A 115 -21.35 23.29 -19.88
CA PHE A 115 -21.45 23.72 -21.27
C PHE A 115 -22.34 24.96 -21.36
N VAL A 116 -21.91 25.95 -22.10
CA VAL A 116 -22.68 27.19 -22.30
C VAL A 116 -22.81 27.41 -23.80
N ASP A 117 -24.03 27.70 -24.26
CA ASP A 117 -24.30 27.98 -25.68
C ASP A 117 -23.47 29.16 -26.19
N GLY A 118 -22.88 28.98 -27.37
CA GLY A 118 -21.98 29.96 -27.97
C GLY A 118 -20.49 29.74 -27.65
N TYR A 119 -20.12 28.82 -26.74
CA TYR A 119 -18.74 28.51 -26.49
C TYR A 119 -18.39 27.11 -27.01
N SER A 120 -17.20 26.97 -27.60
CA SER A 120 -16.63 25.70 -28.08
C SER A 120 -15.73 25.03 -27.06
N LYS A 121 -15.91 25.30 -25.76
CA LYS A 121 -15.16 24.73 -24.65
C LYS A 121 -16.08 24.40 -23.49
N CYS A 122 -15.77 23.27 -22.82
CA CYS A 122 -16.39 22.89 -21.57
C CYS A 122 -15.60 23.45 -20.38
N PHE A 123 -16.29 23.88 -19.34
CA PHE A 123 -15.71 24.33 -18.08
C PHE A 123 -15.75 23.16 -17.08
N ALA A 124 -14.63 22.53 -16.81
CA ALA A 124 -14.48 21.54 -15.75
C ALA A 124 -14.16 22.30 -14.44
N ILE A 125 -15.08 22.26 -13.49
CA ILE A 125 -14.99 22.99 -12.21
C ILE A 125 -14.73 21.99 -11.11
N ASP A 126 -13.46 21.83 -10.68
CA ASP A 126 -13.10 20.78 -9.71
C ASP A 126 -13.52 21.16 -8.28
N CYS A 127 -14.77 20.95 -7.97
CA CYS A 127 -15.33 21.03 -6.62
C CYS A 127 -15.70 19.66 -6.06
N ARG A 128 -14.92 18.63 -6.42
CA ARG A 128 -15.11 17.26 -5.97
C ARG A 128 -15.04 17.10 -4.45
N THR A 129 -15.84 16.18 -3.95
CA THR A 129 -15.71 15.63 -2.59
C THR A 129 -16.20 14.20 -2.61
N TYR A 130 -15.30 13.27 -2.36
CA TYR A 130 -15.69 11.87 -2.30
C TYR A 130 -16.22 11.50 -0.91
N PRO A 131 -17.21 10.59 -0.83
CA PRO A 131 -17.55 9.95 0.43
C PRO A 131 -16.29 9.25 0.97
N ALA A 132 -15.83 9.67 2.14
CA ALA A 132 -14.62 9.12 2.74
C ALA A 132 -14.77 9.02 4.26
N ARG A 133 -14.14 8.02 4.87
CA ARG A 133 -13.99 7.99 6.32
C ARG A 133 -13.06 9.12 6.78
N GLY A 134 -13.28 9.63 7.98
CA GLY A 134 -12.34 10.57 8.59
C GLY A 134 -10.97 9.96 8.81
N VAL A 135 -9.93 10.81 8.84
CA VAL A 135 -8.57 10.40 9.20
C VAL A 135 -8.56 9.80 10.60
N ALA A 136 -8.14 8.54 10.72
CA ALA A 136 -8.12 7.77 11.96
C ALA A 136 -6.80 7.00 12.09
N GLU A 137 -6.56 6.45 13.28
CA GLU A 137 -5.40 5.58 13.52
C GLU A 137 -5.46 4.33 12.62
N PRO A 138 -4.35 3.94 11.96
CA PRO A 138 -4.30 2.73 11.14
C PRO A 138 -4.59 1.47 11.95
N ASP A 139 -5.14 0.45 11.30
CA ASP A 139 -5.36 -0.83 11.97
C ASP A 139 -4.09 -1.67 12.11
N LYS A 140 -3.20 -1.63 11.11
CA LYS A 140 -1.97 -2.41 11.06
C LYS A 140 -0.77 -1.68 11.65
N ASP A 141 -0.51 -0.48 11.24
CA ASP A 141 0.67 0.34 11.59
C ASP A 141 0.46 1.12 12.91
N LYS A 142 -0.14 0.50 13.92
CA LYS A 142 -0.34 1.13 15.23
C LYS A 142 0.98 1.40 15.92
N VAL A 143 1.06 2.52 16.62
CA VAL A 143 2.24 2.89 17.42
C VAL A 143 1.84 3.11 18.87
N LEU A 144 2.76 2.76 19.77
CA LEU A 144 2.58 3.00 21.19
C LEU A 144 2.64 4.49 21.51
N ARG A 145 3.40 5.25 20.73
CA ARG A 145 3.59 6.70 20.92
C ARG A 145 3.81 7.37 19.56
N GLY A 146 3.21 8.53 19.32
CA GLY A 146 3.42 9.31 18.10
C GLY A 146 2.12 9.77 17.45
N SER A 147 2.19 10.09 16.18
CA SER A 147 1.04 10.49 15.37
C SER A 147 0.05 9.33 15.21
N ARG A 148 -1.23 9.63 15.29
CA ARG A 148 -2.31 8.65 15.15
C ARG A 148 -3.10 8.81 13.87
N ASP A 149 -2.71 9.74 13.00
CA ASP A 149 -3.32 9.88 11.69
C ASP A 149 -2.81 8.81 10.73
N GLY A 150 -3.72 8.16 10.06
CA GLY A 150 -3.47 7.16 9.02
C GLY A 150 -3.94 7.64 7.66
N PHE A 151 -3.47 6.99 6.61
CA PHE A 151 -4.00 7.17 5.27
C PHE A 151 -5.44 6.65 5.20
N VAL A 152 -6.19 7.24 4.30
CA VAL A 152 -7.58 6.89 3.98
C VAL A 152 -7.69 6.47 2.51
N GLU A 153 -8.87 6.08 2.08
CA GLU A 153 -9.09 5.63 0.70
C GLU A 153 -8.97 6.78 -0.32
N THR A 154 -9.18 8.03 0.10
CA THR A 154 -9.19 9.19 -0.81
C THR A 154 -7.78 9.73 -1.06
N LEU A 155 -7.32 9.68 -2.31
CA LEU A 155 -5.97 10.09 -2.72
C LEU A 155 -5.61 11.52 -2.32
N VAL A 156 -6.54 12.48 -2.50
CA VAL A 156 -6.31 13.91 -2.20
C VAL A 156 -6.05 14.12 -0.72
N PHE A 157 -6.74 13.42 0.17
CA PHE A 157 -6.46 13.49 1.60
C PHE A 157 -5.08 12.93 1.94
N ASN A 158 -4.69 11.83 1.30
CA ASN A 158 -3.40 11.19 1.51
C ASN A 158 -2.24 12.08 1.06
N THR A 159 -2.35 12.71 -0.09
CA THR A 159 -1.34 13.67 -0.57
C THR A 159 -1.27 14.90 0.33
N ALA A 160 -2.40 15.41 0.82
CA ALA A 160 -2.46 16.52 1.76
C ALA A 160 -1.79 16.18 3.11
N LEU A 161 -1.98 14.95 3.63
CA LEU A 161 -1.32 14.48 4.85
C LEU A 161 0.22 14.46 4.73
N ILE A 162 0.74 14.08 3.56
CA ILE A 162 2.18 14.13 3.27
C ILE A 162 2.62 15.59 3.12
N ARG A 163 1.92 16.41 2.32
CA ARG A 163 2.25 17.83 2.11
C ARG A 163 2.28 18.62 3.42
N ARG A 164 1.35 18.33 4.34
CA ARG A 164 1.32 18.96 5.67
C ARG A 164 2.62 18.75 6.46
N ARG A 165 3.32 17.60 6.24
CA ARG A 165 4.57 17.25 6.91
C ARG A 165 5.80 17.76 6.17
N ILE A 166 5.76 17.82 4.85
CA ILE A 166 6.85 18.30 4.01
C ILE A 166 6.40 19.56 3.29
N ARG A 167 6.80 20.71 3.82
CA ARG A 167 6.44 22.04 3.29
C ARG A 167 7.56 22.62 2.42
N ASP A 168 8.28 21.77 1.72
CA ASP A 168 9.39 22.13 0.85
C ASP A 168 8.89 22.20 -0.60
N PRO A 169 9.22 23.26 -1.39
CA PRO A 169 8.88 23.34 -2.81
C PRO A 169 9.49 22.22 -3.65
N GLN A 170 10.62 21.63 -3.23
CA GLN A 170 11.25 20.50 -3.93
C GLN A 170 10.46 19.20 -3.78
N MET A 171 9.49 19.13 -2.86
CA MET A 171 8.60 17.99 -2.79
C MET A 171 7.60 18.02 -3.93
N THR A 172 7.72 17.07 -4.82
CA THR A 172 6.87 16.90 -5.99
C THR A 172 5.83 15.82 -5.75
N ILE A 173 4.60 16.10 -6.14
CA ILE A 173 3.49 15.15 -6.21
C ILE A 173 3.02 15.15 -7.66
N GLU A 174 3.24 14.06 -8.35
CA GLU A 174 2.86 13.91 -9.75
C GLU A 174 1.75 12.88 -9.86
N VAL A 175 0.65 13.22 -10.51
CA VAL A 175 -0.49 12.32 -10.66
C VAL A 175 -0.48 11.70 -12.05
N MET A 176 -0.68 10.39 -12.09
CA MET A 176 -0.83 9.58 -13.29
C MET A 176 -2.12 8.77 -13.17
N GLN A 177 -2.63 8.27 -14.29
CA GLN A 177 -3.81 7.40 -14.31
C GLN A 177 -3.46 6.02 -14.88
N ALA A 178 -4.11 4.98 -14.35
CA ALA A 178 -4.00 3.63 -14.87
C ALA A 178 -5.37 2.93 -14.94
N GLY A 179 -5.48 1.99 -15.88
CA GLY A 179 -6.73 1.28 -16.16
C GLY A 179 -7.59 1.98 -17.21
N SER A 180 -7.88 1.26 -18.31
CA SER A 180 -8.68 1.80 -19.43
C SER A 180 -10.16 2.00 -19.08
N LYS A 181 -10.64 1.40 -18.00
CA LYS A 181 -12.01 1.49 -17.49
C LYS A 181 -12.09 2.21 -16.15
N SER A 182 -11.15 1.92 -15.22
CA SER A 182 -11.20 2.51 -13.88
C SER A 182 -10.62 3.92 -13.80
N HIS A 183 -9.70 4.29 -14.72
CA HIS A 183 -8.99 5.58 -14.67
C HIS A 183 -8.50 5.92 -13.26
N THR A 184 -7.94 4.89 -12.57
CA THR A 184 -7.52 5.03 -11.17
C THR A 184 -6.36 6.02 -11.06
N ASP A 185 -6.51 7.03 -10.21
CA ASP A 185 -5.49 8.03 -9.96
C ASP A 185 -4.35 7.44 -9.10
N ILE A 186 -3.11 7.71 -9.50
CA ILE A 186 -1.88 7.28 -8.83
C ILE A 186 -1.02 8.51 -8.61
N ALA A 187 -0.66 8.80 -7.35
CA ALA A 187 0.26 9.88 -7.04
C ALA A 187 1.66 9.36 -6.74
N LEU A 188 2.65 9.90 -7.44
CA LEU A 188 4.07 9.70 -7.21
C LEU A 188 4.58 10.85 -6.35
N CYS A 189 5.00 10.56 -5.12
CA CYS A 189 5.47 11.54 -4.15
C CYS A 189 6.98 11.36 -3.93
N TYR A 190 7.79 12.39 -4.18
CA TYR A 190 9.24 12.33 -4.07
C TYR A 190 9.87 13.70 -3.82
N MET A 191 11.12 13.70 -3.33
CA MET A 191 11.95 14.92 -3.23
C MET A 191 12.80 15.06 -4.48
N GLU A 192 12.63 16.18 -5.19
CA GLU A 192 13.51 16.52 -6.32
C GLU A 192 14.97 16.64 -5.83
N GLY A 193 15.92 16.12 -6.63
CA GLY A 193 17.33 16.10 -6.28
C GLY A 193 17.78 15.03 -5.28
N ARG A 194 16.84 14.29 -4.63
CA ARG A 194 17.16 13.17 -3.73
C ARG A 194 16.71 11.81 -4.28
N VAL A 195 15.62 11.79 -5.01
CA VAL A 195 15.07 10.55 -5.61
C VAL A 195 16.02 9.98 -6.67
N ASP A 196 16.11 8.66 -6.73
CA ASP A 196 16.81 7.94 -7.79
C ASP A 196 16.04 8.13 -9.12
N GLN A 197 16.59 8.96 -10.03
CA GLN A 197 15.93 9.34 -11.27
C GLN A 197 15.74 8.14 -12.23
N ASP A 198 16.62 7.15 -12.18
CA ASP A 198 16.50 5.94 -13.00
C ASP A 198 15.31 5.08 -12.51
N LEU A 199 15.17 4.97 -11.20
CA LEU A 199 14.00 4.32 -10.59
C LEU A 199 12.72 5.06 -10.95
N LEU A 200 12.66 6.39 -10.74
CA LEU A 200 11.49 7.22 -11.03
C LEU A 200 11.06 7.08 -12.49
N SER A 201 12.00 7.24 -13.43
CA SER A 201 11.74 7.11 -14.87
C SER A 201 11.24 5.69 -15.25
N THR A 202 11.78 4.67 -14.59
CA THR A 202 11.38 3.28 -14.81
C THR A 202 9.95 3.04 -14.33
N ILE A 203 9.59 3.56 -13.16
CA ILE A 203 8.23 3.42 -12.60
C ILE A 203 7.21 4.15 -13.48
N LYS A 204 7.48 5.41 -13.86
CA LYS A 204 6.61 6.18 -14.78
C LYS A 204 6.33 5.41 -16.06
N LYS A 205 7.40 4.96 -16.75
CA LYS A 205 7.28 4.17 -17.99
C LYS A 205 6.49 2.87 -17.81
N ARG A 206 6.60 2.23 -16.64
CA ARG A 206 5.82 1.02 -16.36
C ARG A 206 4.35 1.34 -16.18
N ILE A 207 4.02 2.42 -15.43
CA ILE A 207 2.63 2.86 -15.25
C ILE A 207 2.01 3.27 -16.59
N GLU A 208 2.70 4.07 -17.40
CA GLU A 208 2.24 4.46 -18.74
C GLU A 208 1.97 3.29 -19.70
N ARG A 209 2.70 2.20 -19.52
CA ARG A 209 2.58 0.98 -20.36
C ARG A 209 1.59 -0.04 -19.82
N LEU A 210 0.86 0.29 -18.76
CA LEU A 210 -0.13 -0.64 -18.21
C LEU A 210 -1.33 -0.76 -19.17
N HIS A 211 -1.57 -1.98 -19.63
CA HIS A 211 -2.72 -2.33 -20.45
C HIS A 211 -3.68 -3.22 -19.65
N VAL A 212 -4.30 -2.63 -18.63
CA VAL A 212 -5.29 -3.31 -17.79
C VAL A 212 -6.61 -2.54 -17.84
N ASP A 213 -7.73 -3.23 -17.68
CA ASP A 213 -9.03 -2.57 -17.66
C ASP A 213 -9.24 -1.79 -16.36
N ALA A 214 -8.85 -2.36 -15.23
CA ALA A 214 -8.97 -1.73 -13.92
C ALA A 214 -7.92 -2.26 -12.94
N LEU A 215 -7.53 -1.41 -11.97
CA LEU A 215 -6.76 -1.79 -10.79
C LEU A 215 -7.75 -2.23 -9.69
N THR A 216 -8.24 -3.48 -9.77
CA THR A 216 -9.36 -3.96 -8.93
C THR A 216 -9.00 -4.07 -7.44
N MET A 217 -7.76 -4.39 -7.12
CA MET A 217 -7.21 -4.42 -5.75
C MET A 217 -6.25 -3.26 -5.52
N ASN A 218 -6.50 -2.12 -6.17
CA ASN A 218 -5.82 -0.84 -6.01
C ASN A 218 -4.29 -0.98 -5.99
N GLN A 219 -3.66 -0.73 -4.84
CA GLN A 219 -2.21 -0.78 -4.69
C GLN A 219 -1.60 -2.16 -4.98
N GLU A 220 -2.27 -3.26 -4.61
CA GLU A 220 -1.76 -4.62 -4.85
C GLU A 220 -1.77 -4.93 -6.35
N SER A 221 -2.85 -4.56 -7.06
CA SER A 221 -2.90 -4.69 -8.51
C SER A 221 -1.79 -3.88 -9.20
N LEU A 222 -1.53 -2.67 -8.71
CA LEU A 222 -0.43 -1.85 -9.21
C LEU A 222 0.93 -2.50 -8.93
N ALA A 223 1.14 -3.04 -7.72
CA ALA A 223 2.37 -3.74 -7.33
C ALA A 223 2.67 -4.92 -8.25
N GLU A 224 1.67 -5.75 -8.54
CA GLU A 224 1.79 -6.87 -9.49
C GLU A 224 2.11 -6.40 -10.91
N CYS A 225 1.47 -5.34 -11.37
CA CYS A 225 1.67 -4.78 -12.70
C CYS A 225 3.06 -4.14 -12.87
N ILE A 226 3.53 -3.40 -11.86
CA ILE A 226 4.84 -2.74 -11.90
C ILE A 226 5.98 -3.75 -11.78
N TYR A 227 5.82 -4.78 -10.98
CA TYR A 227 6.84 -5.78 -10.75
C TYR A 227 6.29 -7.19 -10.94
N PRO A 228 6.59 -7.86 -12.06
CA PRO A 228 6.17 -9.24 -12.26
C PRO A 228 6.87 -10.15 -11.24
N HIS A 229 6.13 -10.54 -10.23
CA HIS A 229 6.61 -11.48 -9.22
C HIS A 229 6.89 -12.85 -9.85
N LYS A 230 8.07 -13.41 -9.57
CA LYS A 230 8.29 -14.82 -9.85
C LYS A 230 7.44 -15.63 -8.87
N TRP A 231 6.60 -16.50 -9.37
CA TRP A 231 5.63 -17.29 -8.58
C TRP A 231 6.23 -17.98 -7.32
N PHE A 232 7.48 -18.40 -7.38
CA PHE A 232 8.17 -19.09 -6.28
C PHE A 232 8.92 -18.15 -5.32
N ASN A 233 8.89 -16.83 -5.52
CA ASN A 233 9.60 -15.88 -4.68
C ASN A 233 8.62 -15.20 -3.69
N PRO A 234 8.60 -15.60 -2.40
CA PRO A 234 7.64 -15.07 -1.44
C PRO A 234 8.07 -13.76 -0.80
N PHE A 235 9.24 -13.20 -1.15
CA PHE A 235 9.74 -12.00 -0.51
C PHE A 235 9.04 -10.73 -1.03
N PRO A 236 8.55 -9.86 -0.11
CA PRO A 236 7.98 -8.58 -0.47
C PRO A 236 8.99 -7.70 -1.21
N LYS A 237 8.52 -6.93 -2.18
CA LYS A 237 9.32 -6.01 -3.00
C LYS A 237 9.05 -4.56 -2.68
N PHE A 238 7.95 -4.32 -2.02
CA PHE A 238 7.48 -3.03 -1.59
C PHE A 238 7.37 -3.02 -0.06
N ARG A 239 7.61 -1.87 0.53
CA ARG A 239 7.19 -1.61 1.90
C ARG A 239 5.86 -0.87 1.84
N PHE A 240 4.83 -1.45 2.43
CA PHE A 240 3.55 -0.80 2.59
C PHE A 240 3.50 -0.14 3.97
N SER A 241 2.92 1.06 4.04
CA SER A 241 2.66 1.74 5.30
C SER A 241 1.35 2.53 5.23
N GLU A 242 0.54 2.39 6.26
CA GLU A 242 -0.71 3.14 6.43
C GLU A 242 -0.45 4.51 7.11
N ARG A 243 0.84 4.86 7.35
CA ARG A 243 1.25 6.02 8.14
C ARG A 243 1.85 7.14 7.29
N PRO A 244 1.23 8.33 7.32
CA PRO A 244 1.77 9.50 6.62
C PRO A 244 3.11 10.01 7.15
N ASP A 245 3.43 9.79 8.44
CA ASP A 245 4.72 10.17 9.03
C ASP A 245 5.86 9.28 8.51
N THR A 246 5.63 7.97 8.43
CA THR A 246 6.59 7.01 7.83
C THR A 246 6.83 7.32 6.35
N ALA A 247 5.76 7.59 5.60
CA ALA A 247 5.86 7.94 4.18
C ALA A 247 6.63 9.25 3.99
N ALA A 248 6.34 10.29 4.79
CA ALA A 248 7.05 11.57 4.71
C ALA A 248 8.54 11.44 5.08
N ALA A 249 8.88 10.66 6.12
CA ALA A 249 10.27 10.38 6.48
C ALA A 249 11.00 9.70 5.32
N SER A 250 10.39 8.69 4.70
CA SER A 250 10.94 7.97 3.56
C SER A 250 11.19 8.88 2.34
N ILE A 251 10.27 9.81 2.05
CA ILE A 251 10.45 10.80 0.97
C ILE A 251 11.65 11.70 1.26
N LEU A 252 11.82 12.15 2.49
CA LEU A 252 12.96 12.99 2.89
C LEU A 252 14.30 12.24 2.81
N GLU A 253 14.29 10.93 2.97
CA GLU A 253 15.45 10.05 2.77
C GLU A 253 15.77 9.78 1.28
N GLY A 254 14.92 10.24 0.35
CA GLY A 254 15.09 10.08 -1.08
C GLY A 254 14.36 8.89 -1.69
N ASN A 255 13.47 8.25 -0.96
CA ASN A 255 12.61 7.19 -1.49
C ASN A 255 11.46 7.77 -2.33
N LEU A 256 11.00 6.98 -3.28
CA LEU A 256 9.75 7.21 -4.00
C LEU A 256 8.59 6.61 -3.22
N VAL A 257 7.56 7.39 -2.97
CA VAL A 257 6.31 6.94 -2.36
C VAL A 257 5.18 7.00 -3.39
N ILE A 258 4.46 5.90 -3.54
CA ILE A 258 3.33 5.79 -4.46
C ILE A 258 2.05 5.66 -3.64
N LEU A 259 1.09 6.53 -3.90
CA LEU A 259 -0.27 6.46 -3.38
C LEU A 259 -1.21 6.09 -4.51
N VAL A 260 -2.15 5.21 -4.24
CA VAL A 260 -3.17 4.77 -5.22
C VAL A 260 -4.53 5.14 -4.66
N ASP A 261 -5.40 5.68 -5.49
CA ASP A 261 -6.76 6.00 -5.08
C ASP A 261 -7.52 4.75 -4.63
N ASN A 262 -8.46 4.89 -3.72
CA ASN A 262 -9.16 3.81 -3.04
C ASN A 262 -8.27 2.89 -2.19
N SER A 263 -7.08 3.36 -1.75
CA SER A 263 -6.14 2.59 -0.94
C SER A 263 -5.67 3.36 0.29
N PRO A 264 -5.80 2.78 1.51
CA PRO A 264 -5.37 3.42 2.74
C PRO A 264 -3.88 3.18 3.05
N ALA A 265 -3.07 2.79 2.09
CA ALA A 265 -1.65 2.55 2.32
C ALA A 265 -0.76 3.11 1.21
N ALA A 266 0.41 3.57 1.58
CA ALA A 266 1.46 4.01 0.69
C ALA A 266 2.43 2.88 0.36
N MET A 267 2.87 2.80 -0.91
CA MET A 267 3.94 1.92 -1.38
C MET A 267 5.26 2.70 -1.36
N ILE A 268 6.25 2.23 -0.65
CA ILE A 268 7.56 2.87 -0.49
C ILE A 268 8.61 2.10 -1.29
N LEU A 269 9.41 2.82 -2.06
CA LEU A 269 10.41 2.28 -3.00
C LEU A 269 11.73 3.10 -2.97
N PRO A 270 12.90 2.45 -3.15
CA PRO A 270 13.15 1.01 -3.15
C PRO A 270 13.13 0.45 -1.72
N SER A 271 12.78 -0.82 -1.54
CA SER A 271 12.76 -1.43 -0.21
C SER A 271 13.69 -2.65 -0.17
N SER A 272 14.59 -2.67 0.81
CA SER A 272 15.40 -3.82 1.22
C SER A 272 14.71 -4.60 2.34
N ILE A 273 15.22 -5.77 2.70
CA ILE A 273 14.72 -6.53 3.84
C ILE A 273 14.80 -5.72 5.15
N PHE A 274 15.83 -4.89 5.31
CA PHE A 274 16.01 -4.04 6.50
C PHE A 274 14.93 -2.95 6.58
N ASP A 275 14.57 -2.35 5.44
CA ASP A 275 13.50 -1.35 5.38
C ASP A 275 12.13 -1.94 5.73
N ILE A 276 11.91 -3.22 5.38
CA ILE A 276 10.65 -3.92 5.64
C ILE A 276 10.50 -4.31 7.12
N VAL A 277 11.61 -4.58 7.82
CA VAL A 277 11.61 -4.91 9.27
C VAL A 277 11.51 -3.66 10.14
N GLU A 278 11.79 -2.48 9.60
CA GLU A 278 11.80 -1.22 10.34
C GLU A 278 10.38 -0.70 10.60
N GLU A 279 10.11 -0.27 11.84
CA GLU A 279 8.83 0.29 12.28
C GLU A 279 8.97 1.73 12.79
N ALA A 280 7.85 2.47 12.75
CA ALA A 280 7.78 3.85 13.23
C ALA A 280 8.13 3.99 14.71
N ASP A 281 7.77 3.02 15.54
CA ASP A 281 8.08 3.01 16.99
C ASP A 281 9.58 3.11 17.28
N ASP A 282 10.45 2.62 16.40
CA ASP A 282 11.91 2.76 16.57
C ASP A 282 12.35 4.22 16.70
N TYR A 283 11.62 5.13 16.06
CA TYR A 283 11.93 6.57 16.04
C TYR A 283 11.22 7.37 17.13
N TYR A 284 10.10 6.88 17.62
CA TYR A 284 9.35 7.56 18.69
C TYR A 284 9.91 7.32 20.09
N PHE A 285 10.70 6.27 20.29
CA PHE A 285 11.38 6.01 21.55
C PHE A 285 12.80 6.61 21.60
N PRO A 286 13.41 6.75 22.78
CA PRO A 286 14.81 7.14 22.90
C PRO A 286 15.75 6.21 22.11
N PRO A 287 16.94 6.69 21.67
CA PRO A 287 17.84 5.92 20.80
C PRO A 287 18.18 4.52 21.31
N LEU A 288 18.38 4.35 22.61
CA LEU A 288 18.66 3.04 23.22
C LEU A 288 17.48 2.09 23.08
N THR A 289 16.27 2.55 23.41
CA THR A 289 15.04 1.74 23.31
C THR A 289 14.71 1.41 21.86
N GLY A 290 14.79 2.39 20.94
CA GLY A 290 14.57 2.17 19.52
C GLY A 290 15.58 1.17 18.92
N THR A 291 16.87 1.27 19.33
CA THR A 291 17.88 0.29 18.93
C THR A 291 17.56 -1.12 19.46
N TYR A 292 17.14 -1.23 20.73
CA TYR A 292 16.72 -2.47 21.33
C TYR A 292 15.55 -3.12 20.56
N LEU A 293 14.50 -2.36 20.27
CA LEU A 293 13.33 -2.86 19.52
C LEU A 293 13.73 -3.36 18.13
N ARG A 294 14.56 -2.60 17.41
CA ARG A 294 15.05 -2.96 16.08
C ARG A 294 15.89 -4.25 16.10
N VAL A 295 16.85 -4.36 17.01
CA VAL A 295 17.67 -5.58 17.17
C VAL A 295 16.80 -6.75 17.59
N SER A 296 15.86 -6.55 18.52
CA SER A 296 14.93 -7.60 18.95
C SER A 296 14.11 -8.15 17.79
N ARG A 297 13.56 -7.29 16.89
CA ARG A 297 12.83 -7.77 15.69
C ARG A 297 13.71 -8.59 14.76
N MET A 298 14.97 -8.19 14.55
CA MET A 298 15.89 -8.97 13.73
C MET A 298 16.19 -10.34 14.35
N VAL A 299 16.42 -10.38 15.67
CA VAL A 299 16.61 -11.65 16.40
C VAL A 299 15.36 -12.52 16.33
N ILE A 300 14.17 -11.93 16.53
CA ILE A 300 12.90 -12.64 16.41
C ILE A 300 12.71 -13.21 14.99
N SER A 301 13.02 -12.42 13.95
CA SER A 301 12.95 -12.91 12.56
C SER A 301 13.89 -14.10 12.31
N PHE A 302 15.09 -14.03 12.86
CA PHE A 302 16.04 -15.14 12.80
C PHE A 302 15.52 -16.39 13.54
N LEU A 303 15.01 -16.22 14.76
CA LEU A 303 14.41 -17.31 15.52
C LEU A 303 13.17 -17.89 14.83
N THR A 304 12.35 -17.06 14.22
CA THR A 304 11.20 -17.51 13.43
C THR A 304 11.61 -18.48 12.32
N LEU A 305 12.76 -18.27 11.69
CA LEU A 305 13.25 -19.14 10.63
C LEU A 305 13.93 -20.41 11.15
N PHE A 306 14.78 -20.30 12.17
CA PHE A 306 15.72 -21.36 12.54
C PHE A 306 15.33 -22.16 13.78
N LEU A 307 14.48 -21.65 14.67
CA LEU A 307 14.23 -22.29 15.98
C LEU A 307 13.72 -23.74 15.86
N THR A 308 12.64 -23.93 15.11
CA THR A 308 12.04 -25.27 14.95
C THR A 308 12.87 -26.22 14.10
N PRO A 309 13.54 -25.79 12.98
CA PRO A 309 14.45 -26.68 12.25
C PRO A 309 15.69 -27.13 13.07
N VAL A 310 16.27 -26.21 13.85
CA VAL A 310 17.40 -26.55 14.74
C VAL A 310 16.95 -27.49 15.84
N TRP A 311 15.79 -27.25 16.46
CA TRP A 311 15.24 -28.14 17.46
C TRP A 311 14.95 -29.54 16.87
N LEU A 312 14.35 -29.63 15.68
CA LEU A 312 14.14 -30.91 14.99
C LEU A 312 15.46 -31.63 14.74
N LEU A 313 16.51 -30.90 14.34
CA LEU A 313 17.84 -31.46 14.13
C LEU A 313 18.42 -32.06 15.41
N PHE A 314 18.26 -31.41 16.56
CA PHE A 314 18.67 -31.94 17.87
C PHE A 314 17.84 -33.15 18.25
N MET A 315 16.55 -33.19 17.97
CA MET A 315 15.72 -34.36 18.26
C MET A 315 16.08 -35.57 17.38
N GLN A 316 16.59 -35.34 16.17
CA GLN A 316 17.12 -36.40 15.31
C GLN A 316 18.50 -36.90 15.76
N ASN A 317 19.25 -36.08 16.52
CA ASN A 317 20.60 -36.40 17.01
C ASN A 317 20.73 -36.12 18.52
N PRO A 318 20.08 -36.89 19.40
CA PRO A 318 20.02 -36.57 20.82
C PRO A 318 21.39 -36.51 21.52
N ASP A 319 22.40 -37.21 20.97
CA ASP A 319 23.75 -37.20 21.49
C ASP A 319 24.50 -35.87 21.32
N TRP A 320 23.99 -35.00 20.47
CA TRP A 320 24.57 -33.67 20.28
C TRP A 320 24.09 -32.63 21.32
N ILE A 321 23.08 -33.00 22.12
CA ILE A 321 22.51 -32.10 23.11
C ILE A 321 23.45 -32.01 24.30
N PRO A 322 24.05 -30.82 24.57
CA PRO A 322 24.90 -30.66 25.74
C PRO A 322 24.06 -30.72 27.02
N SER A 323 24.68 -31.14 28.13
CA SER A 323 23.98 -31.32 29.40
C SER A 323 23.21 -30.10 29.92
N TRP A 324 23.65 -28.87 29.61
CA TRP A 324 22.95 -27.65 29.98
C TRP A 324 21.71 -27.38 29.13
N LEU A 325 21.54 -28.03 27.99
CA LEU A 325 20.35 -27.97 27.12
C LEU A 325 19.45 -29.22 27.24
N GLU A 326 19.69 -30.08 28.19
CA GLU A 326 18.92 -31.33 28.31
C GLU A 326 17.42 -31.13 28.48
N PHE A 327 17.00 -29.96 28.97
CA PHE A 327 15.62 -29.57 29.12
C PHE A 327 14.84 -29.40 27.78
N ILE A 328 15.53 -29.36 26.62
CA ILE A 328 14.87 -29.31 25.31
C ILE A 328 14.47 -30.70 24.79
N ARG A 329 14.90 -31.77 25.43
CA ARG A 329 14.53 -33.13 25.05
C ARG A 329 13.06 -33.38 25.28
N LEU A 330 12.52 -34.29 24.46
CA LEU A 330 11.15 -34.73 24.61
C LEU A 330 11.03 -35.56 25.91
N SER A 331 10.02 -35.20 26.70
CA SER A 331 9.68 -35.92 27.94
C SER A 331 8.64 -37.01 27.70
N ASP A 332 7.75 -36.82 26.70
CA ASP A 332 6.63 -37.70 26.41
C ASP A 332 6.96 -38.68 25.26
N GLU A 333 6.27 -39.84 25.22
CA GLU A 333 6.35 -40.78 24.11
C GLU A 333 5.91 -40.15 22.78
N ILE A 334 6.65 -40.47 21.71
CA ILE A 334 6.37 -39.97 20.36
C ILE A 334 5.37 -40.87 19.65
N HIS A 335 4.12 -40.51 19.56
CA HIS A 335 3.07 -41.25 18.83
C HIS A 335 3.01 -40.86 17.36
N VAL A 336 3.23 -39.59 17.05
CA VAL A 336 3.27 -39.05 15.69
C VAL A 336 4.67 -38.48 15.43
N ALA A 337 5.28 -38.82 14.31
CA ALA A 337 6.63 -38.33 14.00
C ALA A 337 6.68 -36.78 14.05
N LEU A 338 7.74 -36.23 14.66
CA LEU A 338 7.88 -34.80 14.97
C LEU A 338 7.66 -33.86 13.77
N ILE A 339 8.17 -34.28 12.61
CA ILE A 339 7.98 -33.49 11.39
C ILE A 339 6.48 -33.32 11.06
N PHE A 340 5.67 -34.36 11.21
CA PHE A 340 4.23 -34.26 10.97
C PHE A 340 3.55 -33.41 12.03
N GLN A 341 3.95 -33.49 13.29
CA GLN A 341 3.44 -32.62 14.35
C GLN A 341 3.68 -31.15 14.01
N LEU A 342 4.92 -30.80 13.63
CA LEU A 342 5.30 -29.44 13.25
C LEU A 342 4.49 -28.93 12.03
N LEU A 343 4.38 -29.76 10.97
CA LEU A 343 3.65 -29.35 9.76
C LEU A 343 2.14 -29.23 9.98
N ILE A 344 1.54 -30.12 10.78
CA ILE A 344 0.11 -30.03 11.12
C ILE A 344 -0.15 -28.77 11.94
N LEU A 345 0.73 -28.44 12.89
CA LEU A 345 0.59 -27.22 13.69
C LEU A 345 0.77 -25.95 12.84
N GLU A 346 1.71 -25.93 11.88
CA GLU A 346 1.82 -24.82 10.92
C GLU A 346 0.51 -24.57 10.18
N PHE A 347 -0.14 -25.65 9.71
CA PHE A 347 -1.41 -25.56 9.01
C PHE A 347 -2.57 -25.16 9.93
N ALA A 348 -2.62 -25.74 11.15
CA ALA A 348 -3.64 -25.42 12.15
C ALA A 348 -3.59 -23.94 12.58
N ILE A 349 -2.39 -23.39 12.76
CA ILE A 349 -2.18 -21.97 13.10
C ILE A 349 -2.67 -21.05 11.96
N ASP A 350 -2.42 -21.41 10.70
CA ASP A 350 -2.99 -20.65 9.58
C ASP A 350 -4.52 -20.74 9.55
N GLY A 351 -5.07 -21.92 9.82
CA GLY A 351 -6.51 -22.11 9.97
C GLY A 351 -7.11 -21.20 11.05
N LEU A 352 -6.44 -21.08 12.20
CA LEU A 352 -6.86 -20.15 13.27
C LEU A 352 -6.76 -18.70 12.84
N ARG A 353 -5.71 -18.32 12.11
CA ARG A 353 -5.56 -16.95 11.55
C ARG A 353 -6.70 -16.63 10.58
N LEU A 354 -7.00 -17.51 9.63
CA LEU A 354 -8.10 -17.34 8.68
C LEU A 354 -9.46 -17.28 9.38
N ALA A 355 -9.67 -18.13 10.40
CA ALA A 355 -10.87 -18.09 11.22
C ALA A 355 -11.00 -16.76 11.96
N ALA A 356 -9.91 -16.22 12.53
CA ALA A 356 -9.93 -14.95 13.25
C ALA A 356 -10.30 -13.76 12.36
N VAL A 357 -9.83 -13.75 11.10
CA VAL A 357 -10.18 -12.69 10.12
C VAL A 357 -11.66 -12.75 9.73
N ASN A 358 -12.21 -13.96 9.57
CA ASN A 358 -13.58 -14.16 9.10
C ASN A 358 -14.63 -14.18 10.23
N THR A 359 -14.18 -14.14 11.50
CA THR A 359 -15.09 -14.25 12.65
C THR A 359 -15.50 -12.86 13.14
N PRO A 360 -16.80 -12.59 13.33
CA PRO A 360 -17.27 -11.38 13.98
C PRO A 360 -16.62 -11.18 15.36
N SER A 361 -16.32 -9.93 15.73
CA SER A 361 -15.61 -9.58 16.97
C SER A 361 -16.22 -10.20 18.24
N MET A 362 -17.55 -10.39 18.28
CA MET A 362 -18.26 -11.02 19.38
C MET A 362 -17.88 -12.49 19.61
N LEU A 363 -17.44 -13.20 18.56
CA LEU A 363 -17.09 -14.62 18.62
C LEU A 363 -15.59 -14.87 18.72
N THR A 364 -14.75 -13.83 18.60
CA THR A 364 -13.28 -13.95 18.63
C THR A 364 -12.79 -14.51 19.97
N THR A 365 -13.34 -14.03 21.10
CA THR A 365 -12.98 -14.52 22.44
C THR A 365 -13.38 -15.99 22.65
N PRO A 366 -14.62 -16.43 22.37
CA PRO A 366 -15.00 -17.85 22.44
C PRO A 366 -14.13 -18.74 21.56
N LEU A 367 -13.85 -18.31 20.32
CA LEU A 367 -12.98 -19.06 19.40
C LEU A 367 -11.58 -19.23 19.96
N SER A 368 -10.98 -18.19 20.55
CA SER A 368 -9.65 -18.25 21.15
C SER A 368 -9.60 -19.22 22.34
N VAL A 369 -10.65 -19.25 23.17
CA VAL A 369 -10.75 -20.17 24.31
C VAL A 369 -10.86 -21.62 23.81
N ILE A 370 -11.74 -21.90 22.82
CA ILE A 370 -11.89 -23.23 22.24
C ILE A 370 -10.58 -23.67 21.59
N ALA A 371 -9.93 -22.80 20.83
CA ALA A 371 -8.64 -23.09 20.21
C ALA A 371 -7.57 -23.44 21.26
N GLY A 372 -7.48 -22.67 22.35
CA GLY A 372 -6.55 -22.94 23.46
C GLY A 372 -6.78 -24.27 24.13
N ILE A 373 -8.04 -24.63 24.37
CA ILE A 373 -8.39 -25.92 25.01
C ILE A 373 -8.20 -27.09 24.04
N VAL A 374 -8.73 -27.00 22.83
CA VAL A 374 -8.72 -28.13 21.88
C VAL A 374 -7.32 -28.36 21.30
N LEU A 375 -6.69 -27.33 20.75
CA LEU A 375 -5.36 -27.43 20.15
C LEU A 375 -4.24 -27.46 21.20
N GLY A 376 -4.42 -26.85 22.36
CA GLY A 376 -3.46 -26.87 23.43
C GLY A 376 -3.59 -28.14 24.28
N GLU A 377 -4.56 -28.15 25.21
CA GLU A 377 -4.63 -29.14 26.25
C GLU A 377 -5.03 -30.54 25.77
N TYR A 378 -6.11 -30.63 24.99
CA TYR A 378 -6.61 -31.95 24.56
C TYR A 378 -5.72 -32.63 23.53
N SER A 379 -5.07 -31.89 22.65
CA SER A 379 -4.19 -32.49 21.63
C SER A 379 -2.94 -33.12 22.24
N VAL A 380 -2.41 -32.54 23.32
CA VAL A 380 -1.30 -33.12 24.09
C VAL A 380 -1.78 -34.32 24.90
N LYS A 381 -2.90 -34.19 25.64
CA LYS A 381 -3.47 -35.29 26.42
C LYS A 381 -3.86 -36.51 25.59
N SER A 382 -4.26 -36.31 24.34
CA SER A 382 -4.59 -37.39 23.40
C SER A 382 -3.37 -38.01 22.72
N GLY A 383 -2.17 -37.48 22.95
CA GLY A 383 -0.93 -37.96 22.37
C GLY A 383 -0.69 -37.58 20.90
N TRP A 384 -1.46 -36.61 20.36
CA TRP A 384 -1.23 -36.15 19.00
C TRP A 384 0.03 -35.30 18.90
N PHE A 385 0.28 -34.45 19.90
CA PHE A 385 1.43 -33.55 19.96
C PHE A 385 2.15 -33.69 21.28
N ASN A 386 3.48 -33.58 21.22
CA ASN A 386 4.31 -33.46 22.41
C ASN A 386 4.26 -32.04 22.98
N SER A 387 4.40 -31.89 24.29
CA SER A 387 4.35 -30.60 25.00
C SER A 387 5.41 -29.65 24.49
N GLU A 388 6.60 -30.11 24.20
CA GLU A 388 7.73 -29.34 23.69
C GLU A 388 7.46 -28.86 22.26
N THR A 389 6.87 -29.71 21.40
CA THR A 389 6.46 -29.29 20.04
C THR A 389 5.48 -28.15 20.09
N MET A 390 4.48 -28.22 20.98
CA MET A 390 3.51 -27.14 21.19
C MET A 390 4.18 -25.86 21.66
N LEU A 391 5.12 -25.95 22.62
CA LEU A 391 5.85 -24.80 23.15
C LEU A 391 6.66 -24.08 22.06
N TYR A 392 7.46 -24.81 21.28
CA TYR A 392 8.26 -24.21 20.21
C TYR A 392 7.40 -23.62 19.09
N MET A 393 6.31 -24.29 18.74
CA MET A 393 5.37 -23.75 17.73
C MET A 393 4.63 -22.53 18.25
N ALA A 394 4.23 -22.48 19.50
CA ALA A 394 3.63 -21.28 20.11
C ALA A 394 4.60 -20.10 20.07
N PHE A 395 5.87 -20.30 20.48
CA PHE A 395 6.89 -19.26 20.41
C PHE A 395 7.07 -18.72 18.97
N VAL A 396 7.25 -19.63 18.00
CA VAL A 396 7.44 -19.22 16.59
C VAL A 396 6.21 -18.54 16.02
N THR A 397 5.02 -18.93 16.47
CA THR A 397 3.76 -18.27 16.07
C THR A 397 3.70 -16.82 16.56
N VAL A 398 3.99 -16.61 17.86
CA VAL A 398 4.06 -15.25 18.43
C VAL A 398 5.15 -14.42 17.73
N ALA A 399 6.31 -15.02 17.48
CA ALA A 399 7.41 -14.41 16.75
C ALA A 399 7.02 -14.01 15.31
N ASN A 400 6.21 -14.84 14.65
CA ASN A 400 5.72 -14.54 13.29
C ASN A 400 4.67 -13.41 13.29
N TYR A 401 3.83 -13.31 14.33
CA TYR A 401 2.86 -12.23 14.47
C TYR A 401 3.50 -10.89 14.84
N SER A 402 4.69 -10.88 15.41
CA SER A 402 5.44 -9.66 15.73
C SER A 402 6.21 -9.07 14.53
N GLN A 403 6.09 -9.65 13.33
CA GLN A 403 6.74 -9.10 12.14
C GLN A 403 6.01 -7.83 11.66
N ALA A 404 6.78 -6.83 11.27
CA ALA A 404 6.27 -5.56 10.73
C ALA A 404 5.47 -5.74 9.43
N SER A 405 5.83 -6.75 8.61
CA SER A 405 5.15 -7.07 7.36
C SER A 405 4.59 -8.49 7.38
N TYR A 406 3.30 -8.64 7.07
CA TYR A 406 2.68 -9.97 6.91
C TYR A 406 3.32 -10.79 5.79
N GLU A 407 3.68 -10.15 4.67
CA GLU A 407 4.33 -10.80 3.54
C GLU A 407 5.70 -11.37 3.95
N LEU A 408 6.49 -10.58 4.70
CA LEU A 408 7.75 -11.06 5.26
C LEU A 408 7.53 -12.23 6.22
N GLY A 409 6.50 -12.17 7.05
CA GLY A 409 6.10 -13.26 7.95
C GLY A 409 5.82 -14.56 7.18
N TYR A 410 5.05 -14.49 6.08
CA TYR A 410 4.81 -15.65 5.22
C TYR A 410 6.07 -16.10 4.48
N ALA A 411 6.93 -15.20 4.01
CA ALA A 411 8.19 -15.57 3.39
C ALA A 411 9.09 -16.37 4.34
N LEU A 412 9.23 -15.89 5.59
CA LEU A 412 9.98 -16.61 6.63
C LEU A 412 9.35 -17.97 6.96
N LYS A 413 8.02 -18.05 7.01
CA LYS A 413 7.28 -19.29 7.23
C LYS A 413 7.55 -20.31 6.12
N PHE A 414 7.42 -19.92 4.84
CA PHE A 414 7.68 -20.82 3.72
C PHE A 414 9.13 -21.34 3.73
N MET A 415 10.09 -20.48 4.06
CA MET A 415 11.49 -20.89 4.21
C MET A 415 11.67 -21.84 5.38
N ARG A 416 11.03 -21.59 6.51
CA ARG A 416 11.06 -22.48 7.68
C ARG A 416 10.49 -23.87 7.34
N VAL A 417 9.31 -23.91 6.70
CA VAL A 417 8.67 -25.18 6.29
C VAL A 417 9.57 -25.96 5.32
N PHE A 418 10.16 -25.24 4.34
CA PHE A 418 11.14 -25.83 3.43
C PHE A 418 12.34 -26.40 4.17
N LEU A 419 12.90 -25.63 5.11
CA LEU A 419 14.05 -26.07 5.93
C LEU A 419 13.70 -27.28 6.83
N LEU A 420 12.51 -27.28 7.43
CA LEU A 420 11.99 -28.40 8.21
C LEU A 420 11.91 -29.69 7.38
N ILE A 421 11.32 -29.62 6.19
CA ILE A 421 11.16 -30.78 5.31
C ILE A 421 12.53 -31.35 4.91
N ILE A 422 13.44 -30.50 4.43
CA ILE A 422 14.77 -30.94 4.01
C ILE A 422 15.59 -31.53 5.20
N THR A 423 15.50 -30.86 6.37
CA THR A 423 16.18 -31.37 7.60
C THR A 423 15.61 -32.73 8.02
N ALA A 424 14.29 -32.92 7.94
CA ALA A 424 13.67 -34.19 8.28
C ALA A 424 14.17 -35.37 7.43
N PHE A 425 14.39 -35.17 6.13
CA PHE A 425 14.82 -36.20 5.20
C PHE A 425 16.34 -36.44 5.21
N PHE A 426 17.15 -35.38 5.33
CA PHE A 426 18.61 -35.43 5.14
C PHE A 426 19.40 -35.06 6.39
N ASN A 427 18.74 -34.92 7.55
CA ASN A 427 19.36 -34.59 8.83
C ASN A 427 20.28 -33.36 8.73
N LEU A 428 21.50 -33.39 9.25
CA LEU A 428 22.47 -32.29 9.23
C LEU A 428 22.72 -31.73 7.82
N TRP A 429 22.94 -32.62 6.86
CA TRP A 429 23.20 -32.20 5.48
C TRP A 429 22.01 -31.49 4.86
N GLY A 430 20.80 -31.93 5.22
CA GLY A 430 19.55 -31.23 4.83
C GLY A 430 19.46 -29.83 5.43
N PHE A 431 19.78 -29.72 6.73
CA PHE A 431 19.78 -28.42 7.41
C PHE A 431 20.79 -27.45 6.79
N VAL A 432 22.04 -27.92 6.56
CA VAL A 432 23.09 -27.07 5.94
C VAL A 432 22.70 -26.67 4.50
N LEU A 433 22.30 -27.65 3.68
CA LEU A 433 21.89 -27.39 2.30
C LEU A 433 20.69 -26.44 2.25
N GLY A 434 19.66 -26.70 3.06
CA GLY A 434 18.46 -25.88 3.16
C GLY A 434 18.78 -24.44 3.57
N THR A 435 19.67 -24.27 4.57
CA THR A 435 20.13 -22.94 5.02
C THR A 435 20.87 -22.20 3.91
N VAL A 436 21.76 -22.87 3.19
CA VAL A 436 22.46 -22.29 2.03
C VAL A 436 21.48 -21.88 0.94
N LEU A 437 20.50 -22.73 0.62
CA LEU A 437 19.49 -22.39 -0.39
C LEU A 437 18.61 -21.20 0.02
N CYS A 438 18.20 -21.12 1.29
CA CYS A 438 17.47 -19.98 1.84
C CYS A 438 18.31 -18.69 1.73
N PHE A 439 19.59 -18.76 2.08
CA PHE A 439 20.49 -17.63 1.96
C PHE A 439 20.70 -17.19 0.49
N LEU A 440 20.92 -18.15 -0.41
CA LEU A 440 21.03 -17.86 -1.84
C LEU A 440 19.74 -17.24 -2.40
N ALA A 441 18.57 -17.69 -1.97
CA ALA A 441 17.30 -17.10 -2.37
C ALA A 441 17.19 -15.61 -1.96
N LEU A 442 17.74 -15.24 -0.79
CA LEU A 442 17.83 -13.86 -0.33
C LEU A 442 18.87 -13.05 -1.14
N VAL A 443 20.07 -13.61 -1.37
CA VAL A 443 21.17 -12.93 -2.09
C VAL A 443 20.81 -12.64 -3.54
N PHE A 444 20.23 -13.61 -4.24
CA PHE A 444 19.80 -13.44 -5.64
C PHE A 444 18.51 -12.64 -5.80
N ASN A 445 17.86 -12.30 -4.70
CA ASN A 445 16.72 -11.41 -4.73
C ASN A 445 17.18 -9.97 -4.95
N LYS A 446 16.49 -9.24 -5.84
CA LYS A 446 16.81 -7.84 -6.17
C LYS A 446 15.62 -6.94 -5.83
N THR A 447 15.92 -5.72 -5.41
CA THR A 447 14.92 -4.66 -5.27
C THR A 447 14.40 -4.22 -6.64
N ILE A 448 13.35 -3.41 -6.69
CA ILE A 448 12.82 -2.85 -7.93
C ILE A 448 13.86 -1.97 -8.65
N ALA A 449 14.71 -1.30 -7.90
CA ALA A 449 15.84 -0.52 -8.44
C ALA A 449 17.03 -1.39 -8.92
N GLY A 450 16.89 -2.74 -8.93
CA GLY A 450 17.96 -3.64 -9.34
C GLY A 450 19.10 -3.81 -8.31
N LYS A 451 19.04 -3.11 -7.18
CA LYS A 451 20.01 -3.22 -6.08
C LYS A 451 19.78 -4.53 -5.29
N SER A 452 20.78 -4.95 -4.51
CA SER A 452 20.66 -6.15 -3.68
C SER A 452 19.57 -5.98 -2.62
N TYR A 453 18.73 -7.03 -2.45
CA TYR A 453 17.66 -7.05 -1.46
C TYR A 453 18.16 -7.07 -0.02
N ILE A 454 19.35 -7.65 0.20
CA ILE A 454 20.02 -7.74 1.51
C ILE A 454 21.09 -6.64 1.72
N TYR A 455 21.06 -5.58 0.90
CA TYR A 455 21.92 -4.41 1.19
C TYR A 455 21.57 -3.85 2.59
N PRO A 456 22.54 -3.52 3.44
CA PRO A 456 24.00 -3.36 3.22
C PRO A 456 24.88 -4.57 3.58
N LEU A 457 24.34 -5.79 3.63
CA LEU A 457 25.18 -6.98 3.83
C LEU A 457 25.91 -7.39 2.54
N ILE A 458 25.25 -7.27 1.39
CA ILE A 458 25.86 -7.53 0.08
C ILE A 458 25.43 -6.42 -0.91
N PRO A 459 26.34 -5.59 -1.46
CA PRO A 459 27.75 -5.47 -1.06
C PRO A 459 27.88 -4.95 0.38
N PHE A 460 28.94 -5.38 1.08
CA PHE A 460 29.08 -5.05 2.49
C PHE A 460 29.46 -3.59 2.71
N SER A 461 28.70 -2.88 3.54
CA SER A 461 28.98 -1.53 4.00
C SER A 461 28.75 -1.43 5.51
N PHE A 462 29.84 -1.36 6.29
CA PHE A 462 29.74 -1.30 7.74
C PHE A 462 29.02 -0.03 8.23
N SER A 463 29.29 1.12 7.58
CA SER A 463 28.66 2.39 7.93
C SER A 463 27.14 2.33 7.79
N GLU A 464 26.64 1.80 6.66
CA GLU A 464 25.22 1.68 6.41
C GLU A 464 24.57 0.59 7.28
N LEU A 465 25.28 -0.53 7.52
CA LEU A 465 24.82 -1.57 8.42
C LEU A 465 24.65 -1.02 9.85
N LYS A 466 25.62 -0.23 10.33
CA LYS A 466 25.52 0.43 11.65
C LYS A 466 24.31 1.36 11.73
N LYS A 467 24.02 2.15 10.70
CA LYS A 467 22.84 3.02 10.65
C LYS A 467 21.53 2.23 10.68
N ARG A 468 21.51 1.04 10.04
CA ARG A 468 20.34 0.15 10.03
C ARG A 468 20.13 -0.60 11.36
N LEU A 469 21.19 -0.88 12.09
CA LEU A 469 21.12 -1.57 13.40
C LEU A 469 20.93 -0.60 14.55
N ILE A 470 21.64 0.52 14.55
CA ILE A 470 21.71 1.48 15.65
C ILE A 470 20.98 2.76 15.24
N ARG A 471 19.96 3.12 16.02
CA ARG A 471 19.30 4.39 15.88
C ARG A 471 20.21 5.51 16.40
N THR A 472 20.62 6.41 15.51
CA THR A 472 21.34 7.64 15.87
C THR A 472 20.35 8.74 16.27
N ARG A 473 20.78 9.69 17.10
CA ARG A 473 20.02 10.92 17.35
C ARG A 473 19.92 11.74 16.08
N LEU A 474 18.83 12.49 15.95
CA LEU A 474 18.80 13.57 14.97
C LEU A 474 19.93 14.55 15.30
N PRO A 475 20.63 15.11 14.29
CA PRO A 475 21.67 16.12 14.52
C PRO A 475 21.12 17.26 15.36
N HIS A 476 21.89 17.72 16.35
CA HIS A 476 21.51 18.88 17.13
C HIS A 476 21.36 20.11 16.23
N ALA A 477 20.35 20.92 16.49
CA ALA A 477 20.09 22.20 15.81
C ALA A 477 21.15 23.28 16.10
N ASP A 478 22.16 22.97 16.89
CA ASP A 478 23.21 23.90 17.32
C ASP A 478 24.35 24.00 16.30
N GLY A 479 24.08 24.39 15.06
CA GLY A 479 25.08 24.96 14.11
C GLY A 479 26.43 24.28 13.89
N GLN A 480 26.70 23.16 14.58
CA GLN A 480 28.01 22.45 14.52
C GLN A 480 27.99 21.23 13.58
N GLY A 481 26.98 21.09 12.75
CA GLY A 481 26.80 19.91 11.86
C GLY A 481 27.48 20.01 10.48
N GLU A 482 28.24 21.02 10.17
CA GLU A 482 28.88 21.19 8.86
C GLU A 482 30.33 20.69 8.77
N GLU A 483 30.98 20.34 9.89
CA GLU A 483 32.41 19.91 9.85
C GLU A 483 32.62 18.39 9.76
N ASP A 484 31.57 17.54 9.83
CA ASP A 484 31.68 16.07 9.79
C ASP A 484 30.93 15.42 8.62
N ARG A 485 30.90 16.07 7.46
CA ARG A 485 30.40 15.46 6.23
C ARG A 485 31.49 15.21 5.20
#